data_802d1d7bb6ba36060899f7fb54b8fd28
#
_entry.id   802d1d7bb6ba36060899f7fb54b8fd28
#
_cell.length_a   1.000
_cell.length_b   1.000
_cell.length_c   1.000
_cell.angle_alpha   90.00
_cell.angle_beta   90.00
_cell.angle_gamma   90.00
#
_symmetry.space_group_name_H-M   'P 1'
#
loop_
_entity.id
_entity.type
_entity.pdbx_description
1 polymer ?
#
loop_
_entity_poly.entity_id
_entity_poly.type
_entity_poly.pdbx_seq_one_letter_code
_entity_poly.pdbx_strand_id
1 'polypeptide(L)'
;VQGLADALAMMDIPFHSDEAKKVNKLIFETMYHASLEMSMEVAKEKGAYSTFQGSPASQGILQFDMWNVEPTNRYDWNQLKQDIKEHGIRNSLLLAPMPTASTSQILGNNECFEPIISNIYVRRVLSGEYMVINDYLIKDLMSINMWNDNIKNKLIANDGSIQNIQEIPNIYK
;
A
#
# COMPACT_ATOMS: atom_id res chain seq x y z
N VAL A 1 4.28 3.95 4.43
CA VAL A 1 3.10 3.17 4.01
C VAL A 1 3.47 1.71 4.04
N GLN A 2 2.63 0.84 4.63
CA GLN A 2 2.78 -0.62 4.67
C GLN A 2 1.43 -1.27 4.98
N GLY A 3 1.27 -2.56 4.64
CA GLY A 3 0.07 -3.31 4.95
C GLY A 3 -1.10 -3.12 3.97
N LEU A 4 -0.85 -2.67 2.73
CA LEU A 4 -1.93 -2.55 1.75
C LEU A 4 -2.52 -3.92 1.39
N ALA A 5 -1.68 -4.94 1.20
CA ALA A 5 -2.14 -6.30 0.90
C ALA A 5 -2.98 -6.87 2.06
N ASP A 6 -2.56 -6.62 3.30
CA ASP A 6 -3.30 -7.01 4.49
C ASP A 6 -4.67 -6.33 4.55
N ALA A 7 -4.72 -5.03 4.29
CA ALA A 7 -5.98 -4.29 4.27
C ALA A 7 -6.95 -4.85 3.22
N LEU A 8 -6.45 -5.16 2.02
CA LEU A 8 -7.26 -5.76 0.97
C LEU A 8 -7.72 -7.18 1.35
N ALA A 9 -6.83 -8.00 1.91
CA ALA A 9 -7.19 -9.33 2.39
C ALA A 9 -8.26 -9.30 3.49
N MET A 10 -8.15 -8.36 4.44
CA MET A 10 -9.15 -8.15 5.50
C MET A 10 -10.50 -7.65 4.99
N MET A 11 -10.55 -7.06 3.80
CA MET A 11 -11.77 -6.63 3.12
C MET A 11 -12.29 -7.66 2.12
N ASP A 12 -11.66 -8.83 2.02
CA ASP A 12 -11.97 -9.86 1.02
C ASP A 12 -11.89 -9.36 -0.43
N ILE A 13 -10.97 -8.43 -0.70
CA ILE A 13 -10.76 -7.83 -2.01
C ILE A 13 -9.52 -8.44 -2.67
N PRO A 14 -9.66 -9.15 -3.79
CA PRO A 14 -8.51 -9.70 -4.52
C PRO A 14 -7.57 -8.58 -4.99
N PHE A 15 -6.28 -8.71 -4.70
CA PHE A 15 -5.27 -7.66 -4.92
C PHE A 15 -5.22 -7.13 -6.36
N HIS A 16 -5.47 -7.98 -7.36
CA HIS A 16 -5.44 -7.61 -8.79
C HIS A 16 -6.80 -7.16 -9.35
N SER A 17 -7.85 -7.08 -8.51
CA SER A 17 -9.20 -6.71 -8.94
C SER A 17 -9.33 -5.21 -9.25
N ASP A 18 -10.36 -4.84 -10.01
CA ASP A 18 -10.68 -3.43 -10.26
C ASP A 18 -11.16 -2.71 -8.99
N GLU A 19 -11.74 -3.46 -8.05
CA GLU A 19 -12.09 -2.94 -6.74
C GLU A 19 -10.85 -2.57 -5.93
N ALA A 20 -9.83 -3.43 -5.90
CA ALA A 20 -8.55 -3.12 -5.28
C ALA A 20 -7.91 -1.86 -5.88
N LYS A 21 -7.93 -1.69 -7.21
CA LYS A 21 -7.44 -0.47 -7.88
C LYS A 21 -8.19 0.78 -7.42
N LYS A 22 -9.51 0.69 -7.26
CA LYS A 22 -10.32 1.81 -6.74
C LYS A 22 -9.95 2.15 -5.30
N VAL A 23 -9.91 1.15 -4.42
CA VAL A 23 -9.52 1.33 -3.01
C VAL A 23 -8.12 1.92 -2.91
N ASN A 24 -7.16 1.38 -3.65
CA ASN A 24 -5.79 1.90 -3.71
C ASN A 24 -5.76 3.38 -4.15
N LYS A 25 -6.46 3.72 -5.24
CA LYS A 25 -6.56 5.11 -5.71
C LYS A 25 -7.09 6.02 -4.59
N LEU A 26 -8.18 5.63 -3.93
CA LEU A 26 -8.81 6.44 -2.87
C LEU A 26 -7.90 6.61 -1.65
N ILE A 27 -7.17 5.58 -1.23
CA ILE A 27 -6.22 5.64 -0.12
C ILE A 27 -5.10 6.65 -0.44
N PHE A 28 -4.41 6.47 -1.55
CA PHE A 28 -3.26 7.31 -1.89
C PHE A 28 -3.66 8.73 -2.26
N GLU A 29 -4.80 8.93 -2.89
CA GLU A 29 -5.36 10.26 -3.15
C GLU A 29 -5.64 11.01 -1.84
N THR A 30 -6.29 10.35 -0.86
CA THR A 30 -6.55 10.92 0.45
C THR A 30 -5.26 11.29 1.18
N MET A 31 -4.29 10.38 1.20
CA MET A 31 -3.00 10.63 1.84
C MET A 31 -2.25 11.79 1.20
N TYR A 32 -2.28 11.88 -0.12
CA TYR A 32 -1.60 12.96 -0.85
C TYR A 32 -2.27 14.31 -0.61
N HIS A 33 -3.61 14.36 -0.70
CA HIS A 33 -4.37 15.58 -0.41
C HIS A 33 -4.09 16.09 1.00
N ALA A 34 -4.29 15.26 2.01
CA ALA A 34 -4.07 15.63 3.41
C ALA A 34 -2.62 16.05 3.69
N SER A 35 -1.64 15.42 3.05
CA SER A 35 -0.23 15.77 3.19
C SER A 35 0.08 17.15 2.59
N LEU A 36 -0.49 17.48 1.43
CA LEU A 36 -0.36 18.78 0.80
C LEU A 36 -1.02 19.87 1.63
N GLU A 37 -2.27 19.65 2.04
CA GLU A 37 -3.04 20.57 2.86
C GLU A 37 -2.30 20.91 4.16
N MET A 38 -1.85 19.88 4.90
CA MET A 38 -1.10 20.11 6.13
C MET A 38 0.25 20.78 5.89
N SER A 39 0.96 20.42 4.83
CA SER A 39 2.25 21.07 4.49
C SER A 39 2.06 22.53 4.09
N MET A 40 0.95 22.89 3.47
CA MET A 40 0.56 24.25 3.17
C MET A 40 0.20 25.02 4.46
N GLU A 41 -0.59 24.43 5.35
CA GLU A 41 -0.90 25.07 6.65
C GLU A 41 0.37 25.34 7.48
N VAL A 42 1.30 24.38 7.52
CA VAL A 42 2.60 24.59 8.19
C VAL A 42 3.42 25.68 7.49
N ALA A 43 3.31 25.82 6.17
CA ALA A 43 4.00 26.87 5.44
C ALA A 43 3.47 28.27 5.76
N LYS A 44 2.19 28.44 6.07
CA LYS A 44 1.62 29.72 6.54
C LYS A 44 2.31 30.21 7.82
N GLU A 45 2.68 29.30 8.71
CA GLU A 45 3.31 29.65 9.99
C GLU A 45 4.84 29.75 9.88
N LYS A 46 5.48 28.80 9.17
CA LYS A 46 6.94 28.61 9.19
C LYS A 46 7.62 28.95 7.85
N GLY A 47 6.87 29.42 6.88
CA GLY A 47 7.34 29.66 5.52
C GLY A 47 7.48 28.38 4.68
N ALA A 48 7.46 28.55 3.37
CA ALA A 48 7.68 27.46 2.42
C ALA A 48 9.14 26.97 2.49
N TYR A 49 9.40 25.80 1.90
CA TYR A 49 10.78 25.32 1.76
C TYR A 49 11.61 26.25 0.85
N SER A 50 12.91 26.32 1.10
CA SER A 50 13.79 27.38 0.52
C SER A 50 13.83 27.45 -1.01
N THR A 51 13.61 26.34 -1.69
CA THR A 51 13.60 26.23 -3.15
C THR A 51 12.19 26.11 -3.73
N PHE A 52 11.17 26.55 -3.01
CA PHE A 52 9.78 26.48 -3.45
C PHE A 52 9.53 27.26 -4.75
N GLN A 53 10.08 28.49 -4.82
CA GLN A 53 9.93 29.33 -6.00
C GLN A 53 10.61 28.70 -7.22
N GLY A 54 9.87 28.61 -8.33
CA GLY A 54 10.29 27.92 -9.54
C GLY A 54 10.04 26.40 -9.56
N SER A 55 9.56 25.82 -8.45
CA SER A 55 9.13 24.42 -8.43
C SER A 55 7.80 24.22 -9.19
N PRO A 56 7.46 22.99 -9.62
CA PRO A 56 6.14 22.71 -10.18
C PRO A 56 5.01 23.10 -9.24
N ALA A 57 5.13 22.82 -7.93
CA ALA A 57 4.12 23.17 -6.95
C ALA A 57 3.87 24.67 -6.86
N SER A 58 4.90 25.53 -7.01
CA SER A 58 4.73 27.00 -7.05
C SER A 58 3.94 27.48 -8.26
N GLN A 59 3.82 26.66 -9.28
CA GLN A 59 3.00 26.90 -10.48
C GLN A 59 1.61 26.22 -10.38
N GLY A 60 1.32 25.53 -9.29
CA GLY A 60 0.11 24.75 -9.11
C GLY A 60 0.10 23.43 -9.89
N ILE A 61 1.27 22.95 -10.26
CA ILE A 61 1.45 21.66 -10.91
C ILE A 61 1.79 20.64 -9.83
N LEU A 62 0.89 19.67 -9.60
CA LEU A 62 1.05 18.61 -8.62
C LEU A 62 1.47 17.29 -9.30
N GLN A 63 1.76 16.26 -8.51
CA GLN A 63 2.29 15.01 -9.02
C GLN A 63 1.37 14.34 -10.06
N PHE A 64 0.05 14.34 -9.82
CA PHE A 64 -0.90 13.75 -10.76
C PHE A 64 -0.99 14.53 -12.09
N ASP A 65 -0.77 15.87 -12.08
CA ASP A 65 -0.70 16.66 -13.31
C ASP A 65 0.51 16.24 -14.15
N MET A 66 1.68 16.03 -13.50
CA MET A 66 2.90 15.57 -14.18
C MET A 66 2.75 14.15 -14.74
N TRP A 67 1.92 13.33 -14.15
CA TRP A 67 1.61 11.98 -14.64
C TRP A 67 0.46 11.92 -15.63
N ASN A 68 -0.17 13.06 -15.90
CA ASN A 68 -1.35 13.14 -16.77
C ASN A 68 -2.50 12.27 -16.28
N VAL A 69 -2.70 12.21 -14.95
CA VAL A 69 -3.74 11.44 -14.29
C VAL A 69 -4.76 12.38 -13.66
N GLU A 70 -6.03 12.14 -13.90
CA GLU A 70 -7.09 12.89 -13.25
C GLU A 70 -7.39 12.34 -11.85
N PRO A 71 -7.37 13.20 -10.81
CA PRO A 71 -7.83 12.85 -9.49
C PRO A 71 -9.35 12.66 -9.49
N THR A 72 -9.90 12.14 -8.38
CA THR A 72 -11.35 12.08 -8.21
C THR A 72 -11.91 13.46 -7.85
N ASN A 73 -13.24 13.59 -7.86
CA ASN A 73 -13.94 14.80 -7.44
C ASN A 73 -14.22 14.84 -5.91
N ARG A 74 -13.53 14.05 -5.11
CA ARG A 74 -13.71 13.99 -3.65
C ARG A 74 -13.19 15.22 -2.94
N TYR A 75 -12.20 15.89 -3.52
CA TYR A 75 -11.52 17.05 -2.98
C TYR A 75 -11.52 18.20 -3.96
N ASP A 76 -11.52 19.44 -3.46
CA ASP A 76 -11.34 20.63 -4.29
C ASP A 76 -9.86 20.87 -4.56
N TRP A 77 -9.34 20.14 -5.55
CA TRP A 77 -7.95 20.25 -5.98
C TRP A 77 -7.60 21.63 -6.55
N ASN A 78 -8.60 22.33 -7.14
CA ASN A 78 -8.36 23.65 -7.68
C ASN A 78 -8.14 24.68 -6.57
N GLN A 79 -8.96 24.62 -5.51
CA GLN A 79 -8.77 25.47 -4.34
C GLN A 79 -7.41 25.18 -3.68
N LEU A 80 -7.08 23.91 -3.43
CA LEU A 80 -5.79 23.55 -2.84
C LEU A 80 -4.59 24.04 -3.67
N LYS A 81 -4.66 23.94 -5.01
CA LYS A 81 -3.62 24.48 -5.89
C LYS A 81 -3.48 25.99 -5.79
N GLN A 82 -4.57 26.73 -5.62
CA GLN A 82 -4.54 28.18 -5.41
C GLN A 82 -3.86 28.52 -4.08
N ASP A 83 -4.28 27.86 -3.00
CA ASP A 83 -3.73 28.06 -1.66
C ASP A 83 -2.23 27.73 -1.62
N ILE A 84 -1.80 26.66 -2.30
CA ILE A 84 -0.38 26.31 -2.44
C ILE A 84 0.40 27.40 -3.18
N LYS A 85 -0.14 27.97 -4.24
CA LYS A 85 0.54 29.09 -4.96
C LYS A 85 0.71 30.30 -4.07
N GLU A 86 -0.28 30.62 -3.24
CA GLU A 86 -0.28 31.77 -2.38
C GLU A 86 0.64 31.59 -1.16
N HIS A 87 0.53 30.46 -0.47
CA HIS A 87 1.20 30.24 0.81
C HIS A 87 2.45 29.36 0.73
N GLY A 88 2.61 28.63 -0.37
CA GLY A 88 3.65 27.60 -0.53
C GLY A 88 3.33 26.31 0.22
N ILE A 89 4.29 25.40 0.20
CA ILE A 89 4.29 24.18 1.04
C ILE A 89 5.59 24.07 1.82
N ARG A 90 5.52 23.54 3.04
CA ARG A 90 6.68 23.42 3.93
C ARG A 90 7.66 22.35 3.50
N ASN A 91 7.18 21.27 2.92
CA ASN A 91 7.95 20.08 2.53
C ASN A 91 7.91 19.87 1.03
N SER A 92 9.07 19.74 0.38
CA SER A 92 9.15 19.47 -1.06
C SER A 92 8.71 18.06 -1.45
N LEU A 93 8.85 17.10 -0.52
CA LEU A 93 8.44 15.69 -0.66
C LEU A 93 7.56 15.32 0.52
N LEU A 94 6.48 14.60 0.27
CA LEU A 94 5.45 14.32 1.28
C LEU A 94 5.28 12.82 1.57
N LEU A 95 5.17 12.00 0.55
CA LEU A 95 4.97 10.57 0.67
C LEU A 95 6.16 9.80 0.11
N ALA A 96 6.65 8.85 0.87
CA ALA A 96 7.75 7.98 0.48
C ALA A 96 7.35 6.51 0.67
N PRO A 97 6.83 5.84 -0.36
CA PRO A 97 6.62 4.40 -0.34
C PRO A 97 7.96 3.67 -0.25
N MET A 98 8.37 3.35 0.98
CA MET A 98 9.62 2.64 1.28
C MET A 98 9.38 1.13 1.31
N PRO A 99 10.43 0.28 1.16
CA PRO A 99 10.30 -1.18 1.27
C PRO A 99 9.76 -1.67 2.62
N THR A 100 9.96 -0.95 3.71
CA THR A 100 9.49 -1.27 5.07
C THR A 100 9.90 -2.65 5.60
N ALA A 101 11.05 -3.18 5.15
CA ALA A 101 11.50 -4.55 5.38
C ALA A 101 11.58 -4.96 6.86
N SER A 102 11.90 -4.03 7.77
CA SER A 102 11.98 -4.30 9.20
C SER A 102 10.69 -3.92 9.93
N THR A 103 10.11 -2.76 9.60
CA THR A 103 8.92 -2.26 10.29
C THR A 103 7.68 -3.10 10.00
N SER A 104 7.54 -3.64 8.80
CA SER A 104 6.48 -4.58 8.46
C SER A 104 6.53 -5.84 9.33
N GLN A 105 7.73 -6.36 9.57
CA GLN A 105 7.92 -7.53 10.42
C GLN A 105 7.59 -7.25 11.89
N ILE A 106 7.98 -6.09 12.39
CA ILE A 106 7.67 -5.68 13.78
C ILE A 106 6.16 -5.56 13.98
N LEU A 107 5.45 -5.03 12.99
CA LEU A 107 4.00 -4.81 13.05
C LEU A 107 3.19 -6.02 12.58
N GLY A 108 3.82 -7.05 12.00
CA GLY A 108 3.16 -8.28 11.54
C GLY A 108 2.27 -8.08 10.32
N ASN A 109 2.65 -7.19 9.40
CA ASN A 109 1.94 -6.97 8.14
C ASN A 109 2.87 -7.10 6.93
N ASN A 110 2.31 -7.12 5.73
CA ASN A 110 3.06 -7.20 4.50
C ASN A 110 3.83 -5.90 4.20
N GLU A 111 4.89 -6.02 3.43
CA GLU A 111 5.81 -4.92 3.13
C GLU A 111 5.15 -3.88 2.20
N CYS A 112 5.28 -2.60 2.54
CA CYS A 112 4.87 -1.46 1.73
C CYS A 112 3.44 -1.61 1.17
N PHE A 113 3.28 -1.44 -0.14
CA PHE A 113 2.08 -1.71 -0.92
C PHE A 113 2.22 -2.97 -1.79
N GLU A 114 3.21 -3.81 -1.48
CA GLU A 114 3.51 -5.03 -2.23
C GLU A 114 2.41 -6.10 -2.04
N PRO A 115 2.15 -6.94 -3.05
CA PRO A 115 1.28 -8.10 -2.88
C PRO A 115 1.94 -9.16 -2.00
N ILE A 116 1.14 -10.07 -1.47
CA ILE A 116 1.65 -11.31 -0.87
C ILE A 116 2.10 -12.23 -2.02
N ILE A 117 3.41 -12.40 -2.18
CA ILE A 117 3.99 -13.11 -3.32
C ILE A 117 4.07 -14.63 -3.14
N SER A 118 4.03 -15.12 -1.91
CA SER A 118 4.01 -16.55 -1.60
C SER A 118 3.25 -16.80 -0.31
N ASN A 119 2.46 -17.88 -0.26
CA ASN A 119 1.70 -18.22 0.92
C ASN A 119 2.52 -18.97 1.98
N ILE A 120 3.70 -19.47 1.63
CA ILE A 120 4.67 -20.08 2.54
C ILE A 120 6.07 -19.92 1.99
N TYR A 121 6.99 -19.38 2.78
CA TYR A 121 8.39 -19.23 2.39
C TYR A 121 9.31 -19.21 3.61
N VAL A 122 10.59 -19.40 3.39
CA VAL A 122 11.61 -19.29 4.43
C VAL A 122 12.23 -17.90 4.39
N ARG A 123 12.15 -17.17 5.49
CA ARG A 123 12.85 -15.91 5.67
C ARG A 123 14.16 -16.14 6.40
N ARG A 124 15.26 -15.77 5.77
CA ARG A 124 16.58 -15.84 6.36
C ARG A 124 17.00 -14.48 6.90
N VAL A 125 17.34 -14.42 8.17
CA VAL A 125 17.84 -13.24 8.88
C VAL A 125 19.08 -13.60 9.69
N LEU A 126 19.76 -12.60 10.28
CA LEU A 126 20.97 -12.84 11.06
C LEU A 126 20.78 -13.83 12.24
N SER A 127 19.60 -13.86 12.83
CA SER A 127 19.27 -14.76 13.96
C SER A 127 18.87 -16.17 13.54
N GLY A 128 18.70 -16.45 12.26
CA GLY A 128 18.30 -17.78 11.77
C GLY A 128 17.35 -17.76 10.57
N GLU A 129 16.74 -18.90 10.34
CA GLU A 129 15.75 -19.11 9.28
C GLU A 129 14.37 -19.33 9.92
N TYR A 130 13.38 -18.63 9.42
CA TYR A 130 12.02 -18.67 9.92
C TYR A 130 11.04 -18.95 8.79
N MET A 131 10.13 -19.89 9.03
CA MET A 131 9.02 -20.14 8.09
C MET A 131 7.97 -19.04 8.28
N VAL A 132 7.64 -18.34 7.20
CA VAL A 132 6.58 -17.34 7.15
C VAL A 132 5.42 -17.90 6.35
N ILE A 133 4.22 -17.70 6.84
CA ILE A 133 2.98 -18.25 6.28
C ILE A 133 1.98 -17.11 6.09
N ASN A 134 1.18 -17.17 5.04
CA ASN A 134 0.07 -16.25 4.85
C ASN A 134 -1.08 -16.61 5.80
N ASP A 135 -1.20 -15.88 6.90
CA ASP A 135 -2.20 -16.14 7.95
C ASP A 135 -3.65 -15.99 7.46
N TYR A 136 -3.90 -15.13 6.46
CA TYR A 136 -5.23 -14.97 5.88
C TYR A 136 -5.69 -16.25 5.21
N LEU A 137 -4.88 -16.79 4.29
CA LEU A 137 -5.15 -18.06 3.63
C LEU A 137 -5.34 -19.21 4.63
N ILE A 138 -4.49 -19.27 5.67
CA ILE A 138 -4.59 -20.35 6.67
C ILE A 138 -5.88 -20.23 7.45
N LYS A 139 -6.27 -19.04 7.89
CA LYS A 139 -7.55 -18.82 8.58
C LYS A 139 -8.73 -19.26 7.71
N ASP A 140 -8.71 -18.92 6.43
CA ASP A 140 -9.76 -19.35 5.49
C ASP A 140 -9.81 -20.86 5.36
N LEU A 141 -8.67 -21.51 5.13
CA LEU A 141 -8.60 -22.97 5.01
C LEU A 141 -8.98 -23.69 6.32
N MET A 142 -8.66 -23.10 7.48
CA MET A 142 -9.11 -23.61 8.79
C MET A 142 -10.61 -23.48 8.95
N SER A 143 -11.22 -22.39 8.53
CA SER A 143 -12.66 -22.15 8.64
C SER A 143 -13.50 -23.19 7.91
N ILE A 144 -12.94 -23.78 6.83
CA ILE A 144 -13.57 -24.85 6.03
C ILE A 144 -12.99 -26.24 6.34
N ASN A 145 -12.24 -26.39 7.45
CA ASN A 145 -11.59 -27.63 7.89
C ASN A 145 -10.65 -28.27 6.83
N MET A 146 -10.02 -27.46 6.00
CA MET A 146 -9.11 -27.96 4.94
C MET A 146 -7.62 -27.82 5.30
N TRP A 147 -7.27 -27.03 6.31
CA TRP A 147 -5.88 -26.91 6.73
C TRP A 147 -5.40 -28.17 7.47
N ASN A 148 -4.44 -28.87 6.89
CA ASN A 148 -3.81 -30.07 7.44
C ASN A 148 -2.41 -30.26 6.85
N ASP A 149 -1.65 -31.26 7.36
CA ASP A 149 -0.27 -31.52 6.91
C ASP A 149 -0.17 -31.88 5.41
N ASN A 150 -1.17 -32.51 4.83
CA ASN A 150 -1.18 -32.81 3.40
C ASN A 150 -1.26 -31.53 2.57
N ILE A 151 -2.16 -30.61 2.90
CA ILE A 151 -2.29 -29.32 2.22
C ILE A 151 -1.04 -28.48 2.41
N LYS A 152 -0.49 -28.43 3.64
CA LYS A 152 0.77 -27.76 3.93
C LYS A 152 1.92 -28.28 3.05
N ASN A 153 2.08 -29.59 2.95
CA ASN A 153 3.13 -30.21 2.13
C ASN A 153 2.94 -29.94 0.64
N LYS A 154 1.68 -29.94 0.16
CA LYS A 154 1.37 -29.55 -1.23
C LYS A 154 1.67 -28.08 -1.48
N LEU A 155 1.39 -27.19 -0.52
CA LEU A 155 1.71 -25.77 -0.61
C LEU A 155 3.22 -25.58 -0.72
N ILE A 156 4.02 -26.25 0.10
CA ILE A 156 5.49 -26.23 0.02
C ILE A 156 5.98 -26.75 -1.33
N ALA A 157 5.45 -27.88 -1.81
CA ALA A 157 5.84 -28.49 -3.08
C ALA A 157 5.46 -27.63 -4.31
N ASN A 158 4.53 -26.68 -4.17
CA ASN A 158 4.12 -25.74 -5.20
C ASN A 158 4.69 -24.32 -4.95
N ASP A 159 5.81 -24.20 -4.27
CA ASP A 159 6.49 -22.92 -4.00
C ASP A 159 5.58 -21.85 -3.36
N GLY A 160 4.65 -22.29 -2.52
CA GLY A 160 3.69 -21.42 -1.83
C GLY A 160 2.46 -21.05 -2.68
N SER A 161 2.30 -21.60 -3.87
CA SER A 161 1.12 -21.38 -4.71
C SER A 161 0.00 -22.40 -4.41
N ILE A 162 -1.24 -21.91 -4.30
CA ILE A 162 -2.43 -22.75 -4.16
C ILE A 162 -3.09 -23.09 -5.51
N GLN A 163 -2.65 -22.49 -6.59
CA GLN A 163 -3.32 -22.58 -7.90
C GLN A 163 -3.48 -24.03 -8.41
N ASN A 164 -2.46 -24.87 -8.19
CA ASN A 164 -2.42 -26.26 -8.67
C ASN A 164 -2.92 -27.28 -7.62
N ILE A 165 -3.37 -26.84 -6.46
CA ILE A 165 -3.90 -27.72 -5.40
C ILE A 165 -5.39 -27.94 -5.65
N GLN A 166 -5.76 -29.07 -6.24
CA GLN A 166 -7.13 -29.34 -6.71
C GLN A 166 -8.17 -29.35 -5.58
N GLU A 167 -7.77 -29.74 -4.37
CA GLU A 167 -8.65 -29.82 -3.21
C GLU A 167 -9.11 -28.44 -2.73
N ILE A 168 -8.32 -27.39 -2.94
CA ILE A 168 -8.68 -26.04 -2.52
C ILE A 168 -9.73 -25.47 -3.47
N PRO A 169 -10.88 -24.99 -2.96
CA PRO A 169 -11.93 -24.39 -3.77
C PRO A 169 -11.44 -23.16 -4.55
N ASN A 170 -11.97 -22.99 -5.75
CA ASN A 170 -11.55 -21.88 -6.64
C ASN A 170 -11.80 -20.49 -6.07
N ILE A 171 -12.71 -20.34 -5.10
CA ILE A 171 -12.98 -19.06 -4.44
C ILE A 171 -11.75 -18.53 -3.67
N TYR A 172 -10.82 -19.41 -3.29
CA TYR A 172 -9.59 -19.04 -2.58
C TYR A 172 -8.37 -18.91 -3.52
N LYS A 173 -8.53 -19.21 -4.81
CA LYS A 173 -7.49 -19.16 -5.84
C LYS A 173 -7.55 -17.88 -6.65
#